data_7ee19eebdab61583fb93c245298d43f9
#
_entry.id   7ee19eebdab61583fb93c245298d43f9
#
_cell.length_a   1.000
_cell.length_b   1.000
_cell.length_c   1.000
_cell.angle_alpha   90.00
_cell.angle_beta   90.00
_cell.angle_gamma   90.00
#
_symmetry.space_group_name_H-M   'P 1'
#
loop_
_entity.id
_entity.type
_entity.pdbx_description
1 polymer ?
#
loop_
_entity_poly.entity_id
_entity_poly.type
_entity_poly.pdbx_seq_one_letter_code
_entity_poly.pdbx_strand_id
1 'polypeptide(L)'
;MTADRDTTFDEAQRLQGQNRVPEAIAAYQSALRARPEHANSWFNLGLLFRQARRPADALESYQRALNLGISNPEEVHVNRGVIYADFLRQDAEAERELRTALALRPNFVPALLNLANMQEDRGQREEALKLYSRVLELDPQCHLALARFANMQRPADCDEALVGRIQAALAHPSTNGNEKALLGFALGRVLDARGEYAQAFNAYSVANATVRSGATSAGYRYDRGAQEQLIDRLMRSGAGSAAGKPASAGPAPIFLCGMFRSGSTLAEQLLGQHPGVTAGGELYLLPSMVASELAPFPESLATKPAAEIQQLAQRYLESLATLFPGAQRVTDKRPDNFLYIGLIKSMFPDAKIIHTTRAALDNCLAIYFLDLDPGMSYATDLMDIGHYYRSYRRLMSHWRELYGADIIELNYDAYVREPASVAEPVFGALGLDWDPKFLDHSRAQAAVRTASVWQVREPLYQSSSGRSRNYAAQLADLESYLTDPPLL
;
A
#
# COMPACT_ATOMS: atom_id res chain seq x y z
N MET A 1 32.60 18.22 -38.27
CA MET A 1 32.66 17.33 -37.08
C MET A 1 31.72 17.72 -35.96
N THR A 2 30.72 18.57 -36.16
CA THR A 2 29.73 19.00 -35.13
C THR A 2 28.36 18.31 -35.24
N ALA A 3 28.03 17.70 -36.37
CA ALA A 3 26.73 17.07 -36.60
C ALA A 3 26.59 15.64 -35.94
N ASP A 4 27.71 15.00 -35.62
CA ASP A 4 27.72 13.62 -35.08
C ASP A 4 27.56 13.58 -33.55
N ARG A 5 27.51 14.72 -32.87
CA ARG A 5 27.51 14.84 -31.41
C ARG A 5 26.12 14.98 -30.75
N ASP A 6 25.12 15.43 -31.52
CA ASP A 6 23.73 15.56 -31.02
C ASP A 6 22.92 14.27 -31.16
N THR A 7 23.25 13.45 -32.16
CA THR A 7 22.54 12.20 -32.47
C THR A 7 22.52 11.16 -31.35
N THR A 8 23.52 11.13 -30.45
CA THR A 8 23.58 10.16 -29.32
C THR A 8 22.62 10.50 -28.19
N PHE A 9 22.40 11.76 -27.88
CA PHE A 9 21.40 12.18 -26.89
C PHE A 9 19.99 12.08 -27.47
N ASP A 10 19.81 12.39 -28.76
CA ASP A 10 18.53 12.24 -29.45
C ASP A 10 18.08 10.77 -29.46
N GLU A 11 18.99 9.83 -29.70
CA GLU A 11 18.70 8.39 -29.61
C GLU A 11 18.31 7.96 -28.20
N ALA A 12 19.01 8.43 -27.16
CA ALA A 12 18.66 8.16 -25.77
C ALA A 12 17.27 8.70 -25.41
N GLN A 13 16.93 9.92 -25.83
CA GLN A 13 15.62 10.52 -25.66
C GLN A 13 14.52 9.75 -26.41
N ARG A 14 14.80 9.32 -27.64
CA ARG A 14 13.88 8.51 -28.43
C ARG A 14 13.56 7.18 -27.74
N LEU A 15 14.58 6.48 -27.24
CA LEU A 15 14.42 5.23 -26.49
C LEU A 15 13.65 5.45 -25.19
N GLN A 16 13.90 6.55 -24.48
CA GLN A 16 13.15 6.94 -23.31
C GLN A 16 11.67 7.19 -23.65
N GLY A 17 11.38 7.93 -24.74
CA GLY A 17 10.02 8.17 -25.21
C GLY A 17 9.28 6.89 -25.63
N GLN A 18 10.01 5.83 -26.03
CA GLN A 18 9.49 4.51 -26.33
C GLN A 18 9.38 3.60 -25.11
N ASN A 19 9.67 4.12 -23.91
CA ASN A 19 9.69 3.37 -22.64
C ASN A 19 10.65 2.15 -22.64
N ARG A 20 11.70 2.20 -23.49
CA ARG A 20 12.74 1.16 -23.57
C ARG A 20 13.85 1.48 -22.56
N VAL A 21 13.51 1.29 -21.28
CA VAL A 21 14.31 1.78 -20.13
C VAL A 21 15.74 1.24 -20.12
N PRO A 22 16.02 -0.07 -20.27
CA PRO A 22 17.39 -0.58 -20.25
C PRO A 22 18.26 0.01 -21.38
N GLU A 23 17.71 0.09 -22.57
CA GLU A 23 18.42 0.62 -23.74
C GLU A 23 18.64 2.13 -23.63
N ALA A 24 17.65 2.87 -23.11
CA ALA A 24 17.79 4.30 -22.85
C ALA A 24 18.89 4.58 -21.81
N ILE A 25 18.97 3.80 -20.72
CA ILE A 25 20.05 3.90 -19.74
C ILE A 25 21.42 3.71 -20.41
N ALA A 26 21.58 2.66 -21.20
CA ALA A 26 22.84 2.37 -21.90
C ALA A 26 23.24 3.50 -22.87
N ALA A 27 22.26 4.04 -23.60
CA ALA A 27 22.47 5.15 -24.54
C ALA A 27 22.88 6.42 -23.81
N TYR A 28 22.17 6.83 -22.71
CA TYR A 28 22.57 7.98 -21.90
C TYR A 28 23.95 7.81 -21.28
N GLN A 29 24.25 6.62 -20.74
CA GLN A 29 25.58 6.35 -20.17
C GLN A 29 26.71 6.43 -21.24
N SER A 30 26.42 5.98 -22.46
CA SER A 30 27.38 6.09 -23.57
C SER A 30 27.59 7.55 -23.98
N ALA A 31 26.52 8.31 -24.13
CA ALA A 31 26.57 9.73 -24.48
C ALA A 31 27.29 10.57 -23.39
N LEU A 32 27.03 10.27 -22.12
CA LEU A 32 27.63 10.96 -20.98
C LEU A 32 29.10 10.61 -20.76
N ARG A 33 29.60 9.47 -21.25
CA ARG A 33 31.06 9.21 -21.32
C ARG A 33 31.77 10.16 -22.29
N ALA A 34 31.11 10.56 -23.37
CA ALA A 34 31.64 11.49 -24.34
C ALA A 34 31.43 12.98 -23.93
N ARG A 35 30.35 13.26 -23.23
CA ARG A 35 29.99 14.62 -22.76
C ARG A 35 29.51 14.58 -21.31
N PRO A 36 30.40 14.47 -20.34
CA PRO A 36 30.04 14.37 -18.91
C PRO A 36 29.43 15.67 -18.34
N GLU A 37 29.57 16.80 -19.01
CA GLU A 37 29.07 18.11 -18.60
C GLU A 37 27.59 18.37 -18.97
N HIS A 38 26.87 17.44 -19.59
CA HIS A 38 25.50 17.64 -20.03
C HIS A 38 24.49 17.39 -18.91
N ALA A 39 24.18 18.45 -18.13
CA ALA A 39 23.35 18.38 -16.91
C ALA A 39 21.95 17.72 -17.13
N ASN A 40 21.26 18.08 -18.23
CA ASN A 40 19.93 17.54 -18.54
C ASN A 40 19.97 16.03 -18.79
N SER A 41 21.05 15.49 -19.37
CA SER A 41 21.18 14.05 -19.59
C SER A 41 21.45 13.29 -18.30
N TRP A 42 22.16 13.87 -17.34
CA TRP A 42 22.25 13.31 -16.00
C TRP A 42 20.90 13.29 -15.29
N PHE A 43 20.10 14.34 -15.43
CA PHE A 43 18.74 14.36 -14.90
C PHE A 43 17.87 13.24 -15.50
N ASN A 44 17.85 13.13 -16.83
CA ASN A 44 17.07 12.10 -17.53
C ASN A 44 17.54 10.67 -17.17
N LEU A 45 18.85 10.47 -17.03
CA LEU A 45 19.41 9.21 -16.56
C LEU A 45 18.95 8.89 -15.12
N GLY A 46 18.88 9.90 -14.26
CA GLY A 46 18.31 9.77 -12.90
C GLY A 46 16.85 9.33 -12.91
N LEU A 47 16.02 9.90 -13.81
CA LEU A 47 14.62 9.47 -13.99
C LEU A 47 14.53 8.00 -14.39
N LEU A 48 15.36 7.56 -15.35
CA LEU A 48 15.40 6.19 -15.83
C LEU A 48 15.87 5.21 -14.75
N PHE A 49 16.89 5.56 -13.96
CA PHE A 49 17.33 4.73 -12.83
C PHE A 49 16.25 4.62 -11.75
N ARG A 50 15.51 5.70 -11.47
CA ARG A 50 14.37 5.65 -10.56
C ARG A 50 13.29 4.68 -11.09
N GLN A 51 12.96 4.76 -12.38
CA GLN A 51 12.01 3.85 -13.03
C GLN A 51 12.50 2.39 -12.99
N ALA A 52 13.81 2.16 -13.16
CA ALA A 52 14.46 0.85 -13.04
C ALA A 52 14.64 0.37 -11.60
N ARG A 53 14.11 1.08 -10.59
CA ARG A 53 14.24 0.79 -9.16
C ARG A 53 15.71 0.73 -8.68
N ARG A 54 16.55 1.59 -9.22
CA ARG A 54 17.97 1.76 -8.87
C ARG A 54 18.18 3.10 -8.15
N PRO A 55 17.75 3.23 -6.89
CA PRO A 55 17.73 4.54 -6.19
C PRO A 55 19.10 5.15 -5.99
N ALA A 56 20.15 4.36 -5.72
CA ALA A 56 21.52 4.88 -5.52
C ALA A 56 22.05 5.53 -6.81
N ASP A 57 21.92 4.87 -7.94
CA ASP A 57 22.35 5.39 -9.25
C ASP A 57 21.57 6.64 -9.65
N ALA A 58 20.27 6.66 -9.32
CA ALA A 58 19.42 7.82 -9.57
C ALA A 58 19.89 9.04 -8.76
N LEU A 59 20.15 8.87 -7.45
CA LEU A 59 20.63 9.95 -6.58
C LEU A 59 22.00 10.46 -7.03
N GLU A 60 22.93 9.60 -7.46
CA GLU A 60 24.20 10.00 -8.02
C GLU A 60 24.02 10.83 -9.29
N SER A 61 23.16 10.37 -10.20
CA SER A 61 22.88 11.08 -11.45
C SER A 61 22.27 12.47 -11.20
N TYR A 62 21.32 12.57 -10.27
CA TYR A 62 20.75 13.85 -9.86
C TYR A 62 21.78 14.77 -9.19
N GLN A 63 22.67 14.23 -8.38
CA GLN A 63 23.75 15.03 -7.77
C GLN A 63 24.70 15.60 -8.84
N ARG A 64 25.02 14.83 -9.88
CA ARG A 64 25.82 15.30 -11.01
C ARG A 64 25.11 16.42 -11.78
N ALA A 65 23.80 16.26 -12.03
CA ALA A 65 22.99 17.31 -12.66
C ALA A 65 23.02 18.62 -11.87
N LEU A 66 22.87 18.56 -10.54
CA LEU A 66 22.96 19.75 -9.67
C LEU A 66 24.35 20.40 -9.71
N ASN A 67 25.41 19.59 -9.62
CA ASN A 67 26.80 20.08 -9.64
C ASN A 67 27.16 20.77 -10.96
N LEU A 68 26.49 20.41 -12.06
CA LEU A 68 26.66 21.00 -13.39
C LEU A 68 25.75 22.20 -13.62
N GLY A 69 24.99 22.64 -12.63
CA GLY A 69 24.15 23.85 -12.72
C GLY A 69 22.94 23.68 -13.63
N ILE A 70 22.20 22.57 -13.48
CA ILE A 70 20.94 22.37 -14.23
C ILE A 70 19.98 23.54 -14.07
N SER A 71 19.26 23.90 -15.14
CA SER A 71 18.38 25.07 -15.18
C SER A 71 17.20 25.05 -14.23
N ASN A 72 16.67 23.84 -13.94
CA ASN A 72 15.51 23.63 -13.06
C ASN A 72 15.91 22.75 -11.85
N PRO A 73 16.76 23.26 -10.93
CA PRO A 73 17.22 22.46 -9.78
C PRO A 73 16.09 22.02 -8.85
N GLU A 74 14.96 22.77 -8.80
CA GLU A 74 13.78 22.41 -8.02
C GLU A 74 13.17 21.08 -8.45
N GLU A 75 13.19 20.74 -9.74
CA GLU A 75 12.73 19.43 -10.25
C GLU A 75 13.63 18.30 -9.78
N VAL A 76 14.93 18.53 -9.74
CA VAL A 76 15.89 17.55 -9.23
C VAL A 76 15.65 17.27 -7.77
N HIS A 77 15.47 18.31 -6.96
CA HIS A 77 15.20 18.18 -5.54
C HIS A 77 13.88 17.43 -5.26
N VAL A 78 12.81 17.67 -6.02
CA VAL A 78 11.58 16.90 -5.91
C VAL A 78 11.82 15.41 -6.21
N ASN A 79 12.53 15.09 -7.30
CA ASN A 79 12.80 13.69 -7.64
C ASN A 79 13.69 12.98 -6.62
N ARG A 80 14.66 13.67 -6.01
CA ARG A 80 15.46 13.16 -4.89
C ARG A 80 14.57 12.93 -3.67
N GLY A 81 13.67 13.86 -3.35
CA GLY A 81 12.69 13.73 -2.27
C GLY A 81 11.83 12.50 -2.43
N VAL A 82 11.30 12.24 -3.63
CA VAL A 82 10.54 11.02 -3.94
C VAL A 82 11.38 9.75 -3.71
N ILE A 83 12.66 9.74 -4.13
CA ILE A 83 13.53 8.58 -3.88
C ILE A 83 13.74 8.33 -2.39
N TYR A 84 14.02 9.37 -1.61
CA TYR A 84 14.21 9.24 -0.17
C TYR A 84 12.93 8.75 0.52
N ALA A 85 11.75 9.24 0.11
CA ALA A 85 10.47 8.84 0.69
C ALA A 85 10.08 7.40 0.34
N ASP A 86 10.06 7.07 -0.96
CA ASP A 86 9.40 5.86 -1.46
C ASP A 86 10.32 4.64 -1.48
N PHE A 87 11.61 4.85 -1.78
CA PHE A 87 12.57 3.76 -1.94
C PHE A 87 13.44 3.53 -0.70
N LEU A 88 13.88 4.62 -0.06
CA LEU A 88 14.83 4.54 1.05
C LEU A 88 14.18 4.70 2.43
N ARG A 89 12.92 5.11 2.49
CA ARG A 89 12.16 5.38 3.74
C ARG A 89 12.88 6.38 4.67
N GLN A 90 13.57 7.34 4.07
CA GLN A 90 14.31 8.39 4.75
C GLN A 90 13.50 9.69 4.72
N ASP A 91 12.47 9.75 5.57
CA ASP A 91 11.48 10.84 5.56
C ASP A 91 12.08 12.22 5.88
N ALA A 92 13.12 12.29 6.71
CA ALA A 92 13.78 13.56 7.04
C ALA A 92 14.55 14.13 5.83
N GLU A 93 15.24 13.27 5.10
CA GLU A 93 15.95 13.62 3.87
C GLU A 93 14.96 14.03 2.77
N ALA A 94 13.87 13.30 2.61
CA ALA A 94 12.81 13.61 1.66
C ALA A 94 12.23 15.00 1.91
N GLU A 95 11.88 15.32 3.15
CA GLU A 95 11.35 16.63 3.53
C GLU A 95 12.36 17.76 3.27
N ARG A 96 13.64 17.55 3.58
CA ARG A 96 14.69 18.53 3.33
C ARG A 96 14.81 18.84 1.84
N GLU A 97 14.79 17.82 0.97
CA GLU A 97 14.84 18.00 -0.48
C GLU A 97 13.61 18.77 -0.99
N LEU A 98 12.40 18.41 -0.55
CA LEU A 98 11.17 19.12 -0.95
C LEU A 98 11.16 20.58 -0.47
N ARG A 99 11.62 20.85 0.76
CA ARG A 99 11.75 22.23 1.26
C ARG A 99 12.81 23.01 0.49
N THR A 100 13.90 22.37 0.06
CA THR A 100 14.91 22.99 -0.81
C THR A 100 14.31 23.38 -2.16
N ALA A 101 13.50 22.49 -2.78
CA ALA A 101 12.78 22.81 -4.00
C ALA A 101 11.86 24.05 -3.82
N LEU A 102 11.15 24.14 -2.70
CA LEU A 102 10.27 25.27 -2.40
C LEU A 102 11.05 26.55 -2.06
N ALA A 103 12.25 26.46 -1.49
CA ALA A 103 13.13 27.62 -1.28
C ALA A 103 13.61 28.21 -2.61
N LEU A 104 13.87 27.35 -3.61
CA LEU A 104 14.23 27.77 -4.97
C LEU A 104 13.01 28.33 -5.73
N ARG A 105 11.86 27.68 -5.60
CA ARG A 105 10.62 28.07 -6.29
C ARG A 105 9.41 27.90 -5.35
N PRO A 106 8.99 28.94 -4.62
CA PRO A 106 7.97 28.84 -3.56
C PRO A 106 6.59 28.33 -4.02
N ASN A 107 6.24 28.50 -5.28
CA ASN A 107 4.98 28.07 -5.87
C ASN A 107 5.13 26.84 -6.79
N PHE A 108 6.13 26.01 -6.54
CA PHE A 108 6.35 24.80 -7.31
C PHE A 108 5.37 23.71 -6.91
N VAL A 109 4.29 23.56 -7.69
CA VAL A 109 3.16 22.64 -7.42
C VAL A 109 3.63 21.21 -7.14
N PRO A 110 4.58 20.60 -7.89
CA PRO A 110 5.04 19.25 -7.59
C PRO A 110 5.66 19.10 -6.18
N ALA A 111 6.41 20.11 -5.73
CA ALA A 111 7.01 20.07 -4.39
C ALA A 111 5.96 20.26 -3.30
N LEU A 112 5.00 21.18 -3.48
CA LEU A 112 3.88 21.38 -2.55
C LEU A 112 3.05 20.12 -2.42
N LEU A 113 2.73 19.45 -3.54
CA LEU A 113 1.93 18.23 -3.57
C LEU A 113 2.64 17.06 -2.85
N ASN A 114 3.93 16.84 -3.14
CA ASN A 114 4.70 15.80 -2.47
C ASN A 114 4.87 16.07 -0.97
N LEU A 115 5.07 17.32 -0.58
CA LEU A 115 5.14 17.70 0.83
C LEU A 115 3.78 17.51 1.52
N ALA A 116 2.67 17.84 0.85
CA ALA A 116 1.32 17.61 1.35
C ALA A 116 1.06 16.11 1.61
N ASN A 117 1.40 15.24 0.63
CA ASN A 117 1.31 13.79 0.78
C ASN A 117 2.13 13.29 1.99
N MET A 118 3.35 13.80 2.14
CA MET A 118 4.21 13.43 3.28
C MET A 118 3.61 13.87 4.63
N GLN A 119 3.03 15.06 4.71
CA GLN A 119 2.35 15.51 5.93
C GLN A 119 1.08 14.68 6.21
N GLU A 120 0.36 14.28 5.16
CA GLU A 120 -0.75 13.34 5.26
C GLU A 120 -0.28 12.01 5.86
N ASP A 121 0.77 11.39 5.31
CA ASP A 121 1.33 10.12 5.81
C ASP A 121 1.80 10.19 7.27
N ARG A 122 2.25 11.37 7.71
CA ARG A 122 2.60 11.65 9.10
C ARG A 122 1.40 11.98 10.00
N GLY A 123 0.20 12.13 9.43
CA GLY A 123 -1.02 12.51 10.15
C GLY A 123 -1.10 13.98 10.54
N GLN A 124 -0.31 14.82 9.92
CA GLN A 124 -0.33 16.27 10.14
C GLN A 124 -1.42 16.91 9.26
N ARG A 125 -2.69 16.60 9.59
CA ARG A 125 -3.88 16.97 8.80
C ARG A 125 -3.92 18.44 8.44
N GLU A 126 -3.71 19.34 9.39
CA GLU A 126 -3.84 20.78 9.17
C GLU A 126 -2.78 21.30 8.20
N GLU A 127 -1.53 20.82 8.34
CA GLU A 127 -0.45 21.21 7.43
C GLU A 127 -0.66 20.64 6.02
N ALA A 128 -1.10 19.41 5.91
CA ALA A 128 -1.42 18.81 4.62
C ALA A 128 -2.59 19.55 3.94
N LEU A 129 -3.67 19.89 4.68
CA LEU A 129 -4.79 20.68 4.14
C LEU A 129 -4.35 22.05 3.64
N LYS A 130 -3.47 22.76 4.38
CA LYS A 130 -2.92 24.06 3.93
C LYS A 130 -2.15 23.93 2.62
N LEU A 131 -1.32 22.88 2.50
CA LEU A 131 -0.54 22.64 1.30
C LEU A 131 -1.41 22.27 0.10
N TYR A 132 -2.41 21.37 0.27
CA TYR A 132 -3.37 21.06 -0.78
C TYR A 132 -4.20 22.27 -1.20
N SER A 133 -4.65 23.10 -0.24
CA SER A 133 -5.33 24.36 -0.54
C SER A 133 -4.45 25.28 -1.38
N ARG A 134 -3.15 25.38 -1.02
CA ARG A 134 -2.19 26.19 -1.80
C ARG A 134 -2.00 25.64 -3.21
N VAL A 135 -1.91 24.32 -3.37
CA VAL A 135 -1.90 23.70 -4.70
C VAL A 135 -3.14 24.09 -5.50
N LEU A 136 -4.33 24.02 -4.89
CA LEU A 136 -5.60 24.31 -5.56
C LEU A 136 -5.83 25.80 -5.86
N GLU A 137 -5.13 26.70 -5.16
CA GLU A 137 -5.08 28.12 -5.52
C GLU A 137 -4.20 28.38 -6.76
N LEU A 138 -3.08 27.64 -6.88
CA LEU A 138 -2.12 27.78 -7.99
C LEU A 138 -2.58 27.02 -9.23
N ASP A 139 -3.17 25.86 -9.04
CA ASP A 139 -3.71 24.99 -10.07
C ASP A 139 -5.08 24.44 -9.65
N PRO A 140 -6.17 25.16 -9.95
CA PRO A 140 -7.53 24.72 -9.63
C PRO A 140 -7.94 23.38 -10.30
N GLN A 141 -7.24 22.95 -11.33
CA GLN A 141 -7.47 21.71 -12.06
C GLN A 141 -6.59 20.54 -11.56
N CYS A 142 -5.81 20.74 -10.51
CA CYS A 142 -5.08 19.63 -9.89
C CYS A 142 -6.06 18.67 -9.18
N HIS A 143 -6.64 17.74 -9.96
CA HIS A 143 -7.68 16.81 -9.49
C HIS A 143 -7.18 15.92 -8.36
N LEU A 144 -5.88 15.57 -8.37
CA LEU A 144 -5.27 14.83 -7.26
C LEU A 144 -5.32 15.61 -5.94
N ALA A 145 -4.95 16.90 -5.98
CA ALA A 145 -5.03 17.74 -4.79
C ALA A 145 -6.47 17.93 -4.30
N LEU A 146 -7.44 18.09 -5.22
CA LEU A 146 -8.85 18.21 -4.88
C LEU A 146 -9.38 16.95 -4.19
N ALA A 147 -9.07 15.78 -4.73
CA ALA A 147 -9.49 14.50 -4.15
C ALA A 147 -8.85 14.27 -2.77
N ARG A 148 -7.54 14.52 -2.63
CA ARG A 148 -6.83 14.40 -1.34
C ARG A 148 -7.38 15.39 -0.32
N PHE A 149 -7.56 16.65 -0.69
CA PHE A 149 -8.18 17.66 0.14
C PHE A 149 -9.57 17.24 0.63
N ALA A 150 -10.42 16.76 -0.29
CA ALA A 150 -11.76 16.28 0.05
C ALA A 150 -11.74 15.08 0.99
N ASN A 151 -10.82 14.11 0.76
CA ASN A 151 -10.67 12.93 1.60
C ASN A 151 -10.23 13.23 3.04
N MET A 152 -9.63 14.39 3.27
CA MET A 152 -9.16 14.82 4.57
C MET A 152 -10.16 15.69 5.35
N GLN A 153 -11.27 16.12 4.72
CA GLN A 153 -12.26 16.93 5.41
C GLN A 153 -12.94 16.16 6.55
N ARG A 154 -13.25 16.85 7.64
CA ARG A 154 -14.12 16.32 8.70
C ARG A 154 -15.56 16.31 8.20
N PRO A 155 -16.45 15.49 8.77
CA PRO A 155 -17.85 15.48 8.33
C PRO A 155 -18.51 16.86 8.32
N ALA A 156 -18.19 17.71 9.30
CA ALA A 156 -18.72 19.07 9.39
C ALA A 156 -18.25 20.01 8.24
N ASP A 157 -17.10 19.70 7.63
CA ASP A 157 -16.50 20.51 6.57
C ASP A 157 -16.86 19.99 5.16
N CYS A 158 -17.64 18.90 5.08
CA CYS A 158 -18.15 18.31 3.85
C CYS A 158 -19.43 19.06 3.41
N ASP A 159 -19.29 20.27 2.92
CA ASP A 159 -20.40 21.13 2.54
C ASP A 159 -20.81 20.96 1.06
N GLU A 160 -21.89 21.66 0.66
CA GLU A 160 -22.41 21.66 -0.71
C GLU A 160 -21.43 22.30 -1.71
N ALA A 161 -20.64 23.28 -1.27
CA ALA A 161 -19.65 23.93 -2.12
C ALA A 161 -18.55 22.95 -2.53
N LEU A 162 -18.08 22.08 -1.60
CA LEU A 162 -17.11 21.03 -1.91
C LEU A 162 -17.71 19.99 -2.86
N VAL A 163 -18.96 19.56 -2.63
CA VAL A 163 -19.67 18.65 -3.54
C VAL A 163 -19.74 19.25 -4.95
N GLY A 164 -20.21 20.50 -5.07
CA GLY A 164 -20.32 21.18 -6.36
C GLY A 164 -18.97 21.34 -7.08
N ARG A 165 -17.90 21.62 -6.33
CA ARG A 165 -16.54 21.71 -6.88
C ARG A 165 -16.06 20.36 -7.47
N ILE A 166 -16.30 19.25 -6.77
CA ILE A 166 -15.91 17.92 -7.26
C ILE A 166 -16.77 17.54 -8.48
N GLN A 167 -18.07 17.81 -8.45
CA GLN A 167 -18.97 17.54 -9.58
C GLN A 167 -18.58 18.36 -10.83
N ALA A 168 -18.23 19.63 -10.67
CA ALA A 168 -17.74 20.46 -11.77
C ALA A 168 -16.43 19.89 -12.38
N ALA A 169 -15.50 19.42 -11.54
CA ALA A 169 -14.28 18.76 -11.99
C ALA A 169 -14.57 17.45 -12.74
N LEU A 170 -15.51 16.63 -12.25
CA LEU A 170 -15.94 15.40 -12.92
C LEU A 170 -16.59 15.65 -14.29
N ALA A 171 -17.34 16.75 -14.43
CA ALA A 171 -18.00 17.12 -15.68
C ALA A 171 -17.07 17.79 -16.70
N HIS A 172 -15.85 18.18 -16.30
CA HIS A 172 -14.94 18.91 -17.18
C HIS A 172 -14.45 18.02 -18.33
N PRO A 173 -14.49 18.48 -19.60
CA PRO A 173 -14.13 17.66 -20.76
C PRO A 173 -12.69 17.12 -20.77
N SER A 174 -11.75 17.81 -20.12
CA SER A 174 -10.35 17.38 -20.06
C SER A 174 -10.08 16.32 -18.97
N THR A 175 -11.04 16.05 -18.08
CA THR A 175 -10.88 15.08 -17.00
C THR A 175 -10.84 13.67 -17.57
N ASN A 176 -9.69 13.02 -17.46
CA ASN A 176 -9.47 11.67 -17.96
C ASN A 176 -10.10 10.60 -17.05
N GLY A 177 -10.07 9.32 -17.49
CA GLY A 177 -10.68 8.22 -16.75
C GLY A 177 -10.12 8.02 -15.34
N ASN A 178 -8.81 8.12 -15.17
CA ASN A 178 -8.19 7.95 -13.85
C ASN A 178 -8.58 9.08 -12.89
N GLU A 179 -8.61 10.31 -13.39
CA GLU A 179 -9.05 11.48 -12.61
C GLU A 179 -10.54 11.38 -12.25
N LYS A 180 -11.38 10.89 -13.18
CA LYS A 180 -12.81 10.63 -12.91
C LYS A 180 -13.01 9.59 -11.82
N ALA A 181 -12.23 8.52 -11.82
CA ALA A 181 -12.27 7.52 -10.77
C ALA A 181 -11.87 8.14 -9.42
N LEU A 182 -10.71 8.79 -9.35
CA LEU A 182 -10.20 9.45 -8.15
C LEU A 182 -11.19 10.46 -7.56
N LEU A 183 -11.77 11.35 -8.38
CA LEU A 183 -12.77 12.33 -7.97
C LEU A 183 -14.08 11.67 -7.57
N GLY A 184 -14.46 10.58 -8.23
CA GLY A 184 -15.67 9.81 -7.91
C GLY A 184 -15.59 9.16 -6.53
N PHE A 185 -14.45 8.58 -6.15
CA PHE A 185 -14.21 8.08 -4.79
C PHE A 185 -14.24 9.21 -3.77
N ALA A 186 -13.65 10.36 -4.07
CA ALA A 186 -13.68 11.53 -3.19
C ALA A 186 -15.11 12.06 -3.01
N LEU A 187 -15.90 12.14 -4.09
CA LEU A 187 -17.31 12.52 -4.03
C LEU A 187 -18.11 11.55 -3.15
N GLY A 188 -17.92 10.23 -3.38
CA GLY A 188 -18.59 9.21 -2.58
C GLY A 188 -18.30 9.38 -1.09
N ARG A 189 -17.03 9.64 -0.73
CA ARG A 189 -16.64 9.88 0.67
C ARG A 189 -17.29 11.14 1.26
N VAL A 190 -17.34 12.24 0.51
CA VAL A 190 -17.94 13.51 0.98
C VAL A 190 -19.45 13.32 1.19
N LEU A 191 -20.14 12.69 0.25
CA LEU A 191 -21.58 12.40 0.35
C LEU A 191 -21.91 11.43 1.49
N ASP A 192 -21.07 10.40 1.71
CA ASP A 192 -21.21 9.49 2.85
C ASP A 192 -21.07 10.23 4.19
N ALA A 193 -20.08 11.13 4.30
CA ALA A 193 -19.88 11.95 5.50
C ALA A 193 -21.07 12.89 5.78
N ARG A 194 -21.82 13.27 4.75
CA ARG A 194 -23.06 14.05 4.84
C ARG A 194 -24.31 13.21 5.16
N GLY A 195 -24.17 11.86 5.16
CA GLY A 195 -25.30 10.93 5.33
C GLY A 195 -26.13 10.72 4.05
N GLU A 196 -25.67 11.17 2.91
CA GLU A 196 -26.33 11.03 1.60
C GLU A 196 -25.97 9.69 0.96
N TYR A 197 -26.29 8.59 1.66
CA TYR A 197 -25.79 7.24 1.38
C TYR A 197 -26.13 6.71 -0.02
N ALA A 198 -27.32 6.98 -0.53
CA ALA A 198 -27.71 6.53 -1.87
C ALA A 198 -26.88 7.22 -2.97
N GLN A 199 -26.63 8.52 -2.84
CA GLN A 199 -25.81 9.28 -3.76
C GLN A 199 -24.33 8.88 -3.63
N ALA A 200 -23.87 8.68 -2.39
CA ALA A 200 -22.51 8.19 -2.11
C ALA A 200 -22.26 6.85 -2.79
N PHE A 201 -23.17 5.89 -2.64
CA PHE A 201 -23.05 4.57 -3.27
C PHE A 201 -23.00 4.66 -4.79
N ASN A 202 -23.85 5.52 -5.38
CA ASN A 202 -23.81 5.75 -6.83
C ASN A 202 -22.47 6.34 -7.30
N ALA A 203 -21.92 7.32 -6.56
CA ALA A 203 -20.60 7.90 -6.87
C ALA A 203 -19.49 6.83 -6.82
N TYR A 204 -19.47 5.99 -5.79
CA TYR A 204 -18.53 4.86 -5.69
C TYR A 204 -18.73 3.84 -6.81
N SER A 205 -19.97 3.54 -7.19
CA SER A 205 -20.26 2.58 -8.27
C SER A 205 -19.75 3.07 -9.62
N VAL A 206 -19.94 4.35 -9.93
CA VAL A 206 -19.44 4.98 -11.16
C VAL A 206 -17.90 5.00 -11.16
N ALA A 207 -17.29 5.34 -10.03
CA ALA A 207 -15.83 5.34 -9.89
C ALA A 207 -15.25 3.93 -10.13
N ASN A 208 -15.80 2.90 -9.46
CA ASN A 208 -15.39 1.51 -9.64
C ASN A 208 -15.59 1.01 -11.07
N ALA A 209 -16.69 1.35 -11.72
CA ALA A 209 -16.92 1.00 -13.14
C ALA A 209 -15.86 1.64 -14.05
N THR A 210 -15.45 2.87 -13.75
CA THR A 210 -14.40 3.58 -14.50
C THR A 210 -13.04 2.90 -14.32
N VAL A 211 -12.65 2.56 -13.08
CA VAL A 211 -11.42 1.80 -12.79
C VAL A 211 -11.45 0.46 -13.50
N ARG A 212 -12.54 -0.29 -13.39
CA ARG A 212 -12.68 -1.61 -14.01
C ARG A 212 -12.54 -1.57 -15.53
N SER A 213 -13.12 -0.56 -16.18
CA SER A 213 -12.98 -0.37 -17.63
C SER A 213 -11.51 -0.13 -18.03
N GLY A 214 -10.79 0.73 -17.32
CA GLY A 214 -9.38 1.00 -17.53
C GLY A 214 -8.51 -0.22 -17.25
N ALA A 215 -8.74 -0.91 -16.14
CA ALA A 215 -8.03 -2.12 -15.75
C ALA A 215 -8.21 -3.24 -16.77
N THR A 216 -9.43 -3.47 -17.26
CA THR A 216 -9.72 -4.49 -18.29
C THR A 216 -8.98 -4.17 -19.59
N SER A 217 -8.92 -2.91 -19.99
CA SER A 217 -8.17 -2.48 -21.18
C SER A 217 -6.66 -2.70 -21.03
N ALA A 218 -6.15 -2.67 -19.80
CA ALA A 218 -4.76 -2.97 -19.46
C ALA A 218 -4.49 -4.48 -19.18
N GLY A 219 -5.49 -5.35 -19.36
CA GLY A 219 -5.36 -6.80 -19.16
C GLY A 219 -5.62 -7.29 -17.73
N TYR A 220 -6.00 -6.42 -16.81
CA TYR A 220 -6.36 -6.79 -15.43
C TYR A 220 -7.84 -7.14 -15.35
N ARG A 221 -8.14 -8.41 -15.11
CA ARG A 221 -9.51 -8.91 -14.91
C ARG A 221 -9.51 -9.93 -13.78
N TYR A 222 -10.48 -9.82 -12.89
CA TYR A 222 -10.67 -10.85 -11.87
C TYR A 222 -11.26 -12.12 -12.50
N ASP A 223 -10.58 -13.23 -12.28
CA ASP A 223 -11.02 -14.56 -12.72
C ASP A 223 -11.34 -15.40 -11.50
N ARG A 224 -12.64 -15.61 -11.26
CA ARG A 224 -13.14 -16.38 -10.12
C ARG A 224 -12.64 -17.82 -10.16
N GLY A 225 -12.62 -18.45 -11.34
CA GLY A 225 -12.17 -19.82 -11.51
C GLY A 225 -10.68 -19.98 -11.21
N ALA A 226 -9.85 -19.04 -11.67
CA ALA A 226 -8.42 -19.03 -11.34
C ALA A 226 -8.18 -18.82 -9.82
N GLN A 227 -8.98 -17.98 -9.17
CA GLN A 227 -8.92 -17.78 -7.73
C GLN A 227 -9.30 -19.07 -6.97
N GLU A 228 -10.38 -19.73 -7.33
CA GLU A 228 -10.79 -21.00 -6.72
C GLU A 228 -9.72 -22.08 -6.88
N GLN A 229 -9.16 -22.20 -8.09
CA GLN A 229 -8.06 -23.14 -8.37
C GLN A 229 -6.82 -22.84 -7.54
N LEU A 230 -6.47 -21.55 -7.33
CA LEU A 230 -5.36 -21.19 -6.47
C LEU A 230 -5.61 -21.64 -5.03
N ILE A 231 -6.80 -21.38 -4.48
CA ILE A 231 -7.18 -21.83 -3.12
C ILE A 231 -7.10 -23.34 -3.01
N ASP A 232 -7.65 -24.08 -3.99
CA ASP A 232 -7.60 -25.53 -4.02
C ASP A 232 -6.17 -26.09 -4.04
N ARG A 233 -5.27 -25.44 -4.80
CA ARG A 233 -3.86 -25.83 -4.84
C ARG A 233 -3.16 -25.56 -3.50
N LEU A 234 -3.41 -24.38 -2.88
CA LEU A 234 -2.87 -24.03 -1.56
C LEU A 234 -3.32 -25.03 -0.48
N MET A 235 -4.60 -25.43 -0.48
CA MET A 235 -5.13 -26.40 0.48
C MET A 235 -4.55 -27.81 0.25
N ARG A 236 -4.38 -28.22 -1.01
CA ARG A 236 -3.81 -29.53 -1.34
C ARG A 236 -2.31 -29.64 -1.08
N SER A 237 -1.57 -28.58 -1.32
CA SER A 237 -0.10 -28.57 -1.16
C SER A 237 0.31 -28.64 0.31
N GLY A 238 -0.59 -28.29 1.22
CA GLY A 238 -0.34 -28.34 2.67
C GLY A 238 0.85 -27.48 3.10
N ALA A 239 1.46 -27.86 4.21
CA ALA A 239 2.76 -27.34 4.61
C ALA A 239 3.86 -28.12 3.88
N GLY A 240 4.86 -27.43 3.38
CA GLY A 240 6.11 -28.07 2.93
C GLY A 240 6.82 -28.77 4.12
N SER A 241 7.91 -29.43 3.83
CA SER A 241 8.75 -30.02 4.91
C SER A 241 9.13 -28.92 5.90
N ALA A 242 8.86 -29.12 7.19
CA ALA A 242 9.24 -28.15 8.21
C ALA A 242 10.76 -27.97 8.23
N ALA A 243 11.24 -26.72 8.13
CA ALA A 243 12.63 -26.41 8.35
C ALA A 243 12.98 -26.67 9.82
N GLY A 244 14.22 -27.09 10.06
CA GLY A 244 14.80 -27.00 11.40
C GLY A 244 14.86 -25.52 11.85
N LYS A 245 15.06 -25.31 13.15
CA LYS A 245 15.18 -23.95 13.69
C LYS A 245 16.27 -23.16 12.95
N PRO A 246 15.99 -21.97 12.42
CA PRO A 246 17.01 -21.18 11.71
C PRO A 246 18.22 -20.92 12.60
N ALA A 247 19.42 -20.98 12.01
CA ALA A 247 20.68 -20.79 12.73
C ALA A 247 20.98 -19.33 13.10
N SER A 248 20.25 -18.36 12.53
CA SER A 248 20.51 -16.93 12.68
C SER A 248 19.77 -16.30 13.86
N ALA A 249 20.48 -15.42 14.57
CA ALA A 249 19.95 -14.53 15.60
C ALA A 249 19.34 -13.22 15.00
N GLY A 250 18.60 -13.32 13.89
CA GLY A 250 17.87 -12.19 13.32
C GLY A 250 16.62 -11.81 14.13
N PRO A 251 15.96 -10.68 13.80
CA PRO A 251 14.73 -10.29 14.46
C PRO A 251 13.62 -11.33 14.21
N ALA A 252 12.87 -11.68 15.26
CA ALA A 252 11.77 -12.65 15.14
C ALA A 252 10.60 -12.01 14.37
N PRO A 253 10.11 -12.62 13.27
CA PRO A 253 8.98 -12.08 12.55
C PRO A 253 7.66 -12.34 13.29
N ILE A 254 6.75 -11.36 13.26
CA ILE A 254 5.34 -11.49 13.64
C ILE A 254 4.51 -11.27 12.38
N PHE A 255 3.84 -12.32 11.91
CA PHE A 255 3.05 -12.23 10.70
C PHE A 255 1.61 -11.79 11.00
N LEU A 256 1.14 -10.79 10.24
CA LEU A 256 -0.26 -10.39 10.27
C LEU A 256 -0.90 -10.67 8.92
N CYS A 257 -2.11 -11.20 8.93
CA CYS A 257 -2.91 -11.44 7.74
C CYS A 257 -4.39 -11.16 8.00
N GLY A 258 -5.18 -11.14 6.94
CA GLY A 258 -6.63 -11.00 6.97
C GLY A 258 -7.15 -10.49 5.64
N MET A 259 -8.43 -10.28 5.54
CA MET A 259 -8.96 -9.57 4.38
C MET A 259 -8.46 -8.13 4.37
N PHE A 260 -8.24 -7.54 3.20
CA PHE A 260 -7.96 -6.12 3.10
C PHE A 260 -9.04 -5.33 3.85
N ARG A 261 -8.69 -4.27 4.59
CA ARG A 261 -9.60 -3.49 5.45
C ARG A 261 -10.18 -4.23 6.68
N SER A 262 -9.62 -5.35 7.10
CA SER A 262 -10.03 -6.06 8.31
C SER A 262 -9.46 -5.50 9.63
N GLY A 263 -8.67 -4.40 9.56
CA GLY A 263 -8.06 -3.78 10.75
C GLY A 263 -6.59 -4.15 10.98
N SER A 264 -5.90 -4.77 10.00
CA SER A 264 -4.49 -5.19 10.12
C SER A 264 -3.53 -4.05 10.45
N THR A 265 -3.77 -2.84 9.92
CA THR A 265 -2.95 -1.65 10.24
C THR A 265 -3.13 -1.23 11.71
N LEU A 266 -4.36 -1.30 12.23
CA LEU A 266 -4.65 -0.98 13.63
C LEU A 266 -4.00 -2.02 14.57
N ALA A 267 -4.08 -3.31 14.21
CA ALA A 267 -3.42 -4.38 14.93
C ALA A 267 -1.89 -4.22 14.96
N GLU A 268 -1.29 -3.85 13.82
CA GLU A 268 0.14 -3.56 13.76
C GLU A 268 0.56 -2.38 14.62
N GLN A 269 -0.23 -1.30 14.62
CA GLN A 269 0.05 -0.13 15.47
C GLN A 269 -0.06 -0.46 16.94
N LEU A 270 -1.05 -1.26 17.33
CA LEU A 270 -1.17 -1.77 18.69
C LEU A 270 0.10 -2.53 19.10
N LEU A 271 0.55 -3.48 18.29
CA LEU A 271 1.77 -4.26 18.56
C LEU A 271 3.02 -3.39 18.60
N GLY A 272 3.11 -2.39 17.71
CA GLY A 272 4.23 -1.45 17.65
C GLY A 272 4.34 -0.49 18.83
N GLN A 273 3.34 -0.42 19.73
CA GLN A 273 3.48 0.30 21.01
C GLN A 273 4.38 -0.46 22.00
N HIS A 274 4.59 -1.76 21.81
CA HIS A 274 5.49 -2.53 22.65
C HIS A 274 6.94 -2.24 22.28
N PRO A 275 7.83 -1.91 23.24
CA PRO A 275 9.22 -1.49 22.96
C PRO A 275 10.08 -2.56 22.27
N GLY A 276 9.71 -3.84 22.39
CA GLY A 276 10.38 -4.95 21.73
C GLY A 276 9.85 -5.27 20.33
N VAL A 277 8.90 -4.50 19.79
CA VAL A 277 8.28 -4.75 18.49
C VAL A 277 8.47 -3.54 17.56
N THR A 278 9.00 -3.78 16.39
CA THR A 278 9.13 -2.80 15.31
C THR A 278 8.07 -3.05 14.25
N ALA A 279 7.28 -2.04 13.92
CA ALA A 279 6.30 -2.13 12.83
C ALA A 279 7.04 -2.17 11.48
N GLY A 280 6.95 -3.28 10.76
CA GLY A 280 7.61 -3.47 9.46
C GLY A 280 6.74 -3.03 8.28
N GLY A 281 5.43 -2.92 8.47
CA GLY A 281 4.47 -2.59 7.42
C GLY A 281 4.28 -3.72 6.41
N GLU A 282 3.91 -3.36 5.19
CA GLU A 282 3.68 -4.32 4.10
C GLU A 282 5.00 -4.69 3.41
N LEU A 283 5.62 -5.78 3.87
CA LEU A 283 6.88 -6.27 3.32
C LEU A 283 6.64 -7.11 2.06
N TYR A 284 7.49 -6.91 1.05
CA TYR A 284 7.44 -7.69 -0.19
C TYR A 284 8.37 -8.92 -0.16
N LEU A 285 8.83 -9.34 1.02
CA LEU A 285 9.78 -10.43 1.15
C LEU A 285 9.19 -11.77 0.71
N LEU A 286 8.04 -12.17 1.27
CA LEU A 286 7.36 -13.43 0.90
C LEU A 286 6.95 -13.46 -0.57
N PRO A 287 6.24 -12.46 -1.13
CA PRO A 287 5.91 -12.44 -2.55
C PRO A 287 7.13 -12.51 -3.47
N SER A 288 8.21 -11.81 -3.12
CA SER A 288 9.45 -11.82 -3.92
C SER A 288 10.12 -13.19 -3.92
N MET A 289 10.19 -13.85 -2.75
CA MET A 289 10.75 -15.20 -2.63
C MET A 289 9.92 -16.21 -3.43
N VAL A 290 8.59 -16.11 -3.37
CA VAL A 290 7.69 -16.96 -4.15
C VAL A 290 7.93 -16.77 -5.65
N ALA A 291 8.03 -15.53 -6.11
CA ALA A 291 8.22 -15.25 -7.53
C ALA A 291 9.59 -15.69 -8.06
N SER A 292 10.65 -15.56 -7.26
CA SER A 292 12.03 -15.84 -7.70
C SER A 292 12.47 -17.28 -7.46
N GLU A 293 11.96 -17.98 -6.44
CA GLU A 293 12.55 -19.23 -5.96
C GLU A 293 11.55 -20.39 -5.82
N LEU A 294 10.24 -20.09 -5.82
CA LEU A 294 9.19 -21.05 -5.57
C LEU A 294 8.18 -21.16 -6.73
N ALA A 295 8.59 -20.81 -7.94
CA ALA A 295 7.74 -21.02 -9.11
C ALA A 295 7.86 -22.48 -9.61
N PRO A 296 6.73 -23.17 -9.93
CA PRO A 296 5.34 -22.78 -9.67
C PRO A 296 4.95 -22.94 -8.20
N PHE A 297 4.30 -21.91 -7.66
CA PHE A 297 3.81 -21.93 -6.29
C PHE A 297 2.29 -22.28 -6.28
N PRO A 298 1.79 -23.10 -5.33
CA PRO A 298 2.45 -23.64 -4.14
C PRO A 298 3.14 -25.01 -4.36
N GLU A 299 3.06 -25.62 -5.53
CA GLU A 299 3.48 -27.02 -5.79
C GLU A 299 4.98 -27.23 -5.49
N SER A 300 5.82 -26.27 -5.85
CA SER A 300 7.25 -26.34 -5.61
C SER A 300 7.61 -26.40 -4.12
N LEU A 301 6.81 -25.79 -3.25
CA LEU A 301 7.03 -25.81 -1.81
C LEU A 301 6.93 -27.24 -1.24
N ALA A 302 5.96 -28.01 -1.70
CA ALA A 302 5.71 -29.38 -1.21
C ALA A 302 6.88 -30.35 -1.54
N THR A 303 7.66 -30.03 -2.58
CA THR A 303 8.77 -30.88 -3.05
C THR A 303 10.15 -30.41 -2.60
N LYS A 304 10.26 -29.20 -1.99
CA LYS A 304 11.55 -28.68 -1.55
C LYS A 304 12.11 -29.44 -0.33
N PRO A 305 13.41 -29.79 -0.38
CA PRO A 305 14.09 -30.35 0.80
C PRO A 305 14.08 -29.38 1.99
N ALA A 306 14.03 -29.92 3.20
CA ALA A 306 14.06 -29.12 4.43
C ALA A 306 15.27 -28.15 4.50
N ALA A 307 16.42 -28.55 3.98
CA ALA A 307 17.61 -27.69 3.92
C ALA A 307 17.41 -26.44 3.04
N GLU A 308 16.70 -26.55 1.91
CA GLU A 308 16.38 -25.40 1.06
C GLU A 308 15.36 -24.48 1.72
N ILE A 309 14.36 -25.04 2.41
CA ILE A 309 13.41 -24.26 3.20
C ILE A 309 14.14 -23.49 4.32
N GLN A 310 15.13 -24.13 4.97
CA GLN A 310 15.95 -23.47 5.98
C GLN A 310 16.76 -22.31 5.39
N GLN A 311 17.28 -22.44 4.16
CA GLN A 311 17.97 -21.35 3.47
C GLN A 311 17.02 -20.20 3.12
N LEU A 312 15.78 -20.48 2.73
CA LEU A 312 14.75 -19.45 2.54
C LEU A 312 14.48 -18.69 3.85
N ALA A 313 14.30 -19.41 4.96
CA ALA A 313 14.11 -18.81 6.26
C ALA A 313 15.28 -17.92 6.68
N GLN A 314 16.51 -18.38 6.44
CA GLN A 314 17.73 -17.64 6.74
C GLN A 314 17.79 -16.31 5.94
N ARG A 315 17.56 -16.35 4.62
CA ARG A 315 17.54 -15.14 3.77
C ARG A 315 16.43 -14.16 4.17
N TYR A 316 15.29 -14.69 4.58
CA TYR A 316 14.20 -13.84 5.09
C TYR A 316 14.65 -13.07 6.35
N LEU A 317 15.30 -13.74 7.32
CA LEU A 317 15.78 -13.10 8.53
C LEU A 317 16.92 -12.11 8.27
N GLU A 318 17.83 -12.41 7.34
CA GLU A 318 18.89 -11.49 6.90
C GLU A 318 18.33 -10.23 6.26
N SER A 319 17.27 -10.38 5.45
CA SER A 319 16.55 -9.25 4.85
C SER A 319 15.89 -8.39 5.92
N LEU A 320 15.25 -9.01 6.93
CA LEU A 320 14.68 -8.27 8.05
C LEU A 320 15.74 -7.53 8.85
N ALA A 321 16.88 -8.17 9.15
CA ALA A 321 17.98 -7.55 9.89
C ALA A 321 18.58 -6.35 9.12
N THR A 322 18.62 -6.44 7.79
CA THR A 322 19.08 -5.35 6.92
C THR A 322 18.10 -4.17 6.91
N LEU A 323 16.80 -4.47 6.82
CA LEU A 323 15.76 -3.44 6.78
C LEU A 323 15.53 -2.78 8.15
N PHE A 324 15.70 -3.52 9.24
CA PHE A 324 15.43 -3.10 10.61
C PHE A 324 16.59 -3.40 11.55
N PRO A 325 17.72 -2.70 11.41
CA PRO A 325 18.91 -2.95 12.24
C PRO A 325 18.60 -2.80 13.74
N GLY A 326 18.98 -3.80 14.52
CA GLY A 326 18.81 -3.78 15.98
C GLY A 326 17.39 -4.13 16.48
N ALA A 327 16.42 -4.36 15.59
CA ALA A 327 15.09 -4.79 16.00
C ALA A 327 15.13 -6.18 16.65
N GLN A 328 14.32 -6.37 17.71
CA GLN A 328 14.16 -7.67 18.36
C GLN A 328 13.07 -8.52 17.66
N ARG A 329 11.92 -7.89 17.38
CA ARG A 329 10.80 -8.45 16.64
C ARG A 329 10.35 -7.46 15.58
N VAL A 330 9.94 -7.95 14.42
CA VAL A 330 9.44 -7.12 13.31
C VAL A 330 8.12 -7.69 12.82
N THR A 331 7.13 -6.84 12.65
CA THR A 331 5.88 -7.25 12.01
C THR A 331 6.05 -7.34 10.50
N ASP A 332 5.55 -8.40 9.89
CA ASP A 332 5.26 -8.48 8.46
C ASP A 332 3.74 -8.46 8.29
N LYS A 333 3.22 -7.25 8.03
CA LYS A 333 1.80 -7.01 7.96
C LYS A 333 1.37 -6.83 6.51
N ARG A 334 1.02 -7.92 5.87
CA ARG A 334 0.33 -7.91 4.58
C ARG A 334 -1.02 -8.59 4.73
N PRO A 335 -2.11 -7.97 4.31
CA PRO A 335 -3.41 -8.62 4.33
C PRO A 335 -3.38 -10.00 3.65
N ASP A 336 -2.73 -10.10 2.49
CA ASP A 336 -2.62 -11.32 1.69
C ASP A 336 -1.61 -12.37 2.21
N ASN A 337 -0.96 -12.16 3.35
CA ASN A 337 -0.09 -13.18 3.97
C ASN A 337 -0.84 -14.51 4.25
N PHE A 338 -2.17 -14.50 4.26
CA PHE A 338 -2.94 -15.75 4.36
C PHE A 338 -2.69 -16.71 3.19
N LEU A 339 -2.25 -16.23 2.03
CA LEU A 339 -1.83 -17.07 0.91
C LEU A 339 -0.50 -17.78 1.16
N TYR A 340 0.29 -17.29 2.08
CA TYR A 340 1.65 -17.77 2.37
C TYR A 340 1.78 -18.49 3.71
N ILE A 341 0.68 -18.78 4.43
CA ILE A 341 0.75 -19.42 5.76
C ILE A 341 1.46 -20.77 5.70
N GLY A 342 1.22 -21.58 4.66
CA GLY A 342 1.95 -22.84 4.46
C GLY A 342 3.46 -22.62 4.31
N LEU A 343 3.90 -21.61 3.58
CA LEU A 343 5.32 -21.23 3.46
C LEU A 343 5.87 -20.69 4.79
N ILE A 344 5.15 -19.81 5.46
CA ILE A 344 5.52 -19.25 6.76
C ILE A 344 5.75 -20.38 7.76
N LYS A 345 4.83 -21.32 7.88
CA LYS A 345 4.92 -22.44 8.81
C LYS A 345 6.00 -23.45 8.42
N SER A 346 6.32 -23.57 7.13
CA SER A 346 7.46 -24.37 6.69
C SER A 346 8.80 -23.74 7.07
N MET A 347 8.95 -22.41 6.92
CA MET A 347 10.17 -21.67 7.29
C MET A 347 10.30 -21.48 8.81
N PHE A 348 9.19 -21.19 9.48
CA PHE A 348 9.11 -20.82 10.89
C PHE A 348 8.03 -21.63 11.60
N PRO A 349 8.29 -22.90 11.97
CA PRO A 349 7.27 -23.80 12.57
C PRO A 349 6.60 -23.21 13.81
N ASP A 350 7.32 -22.46 14.63
CA ASP A 350 6.84 -21.83 15.87
C ASP A 350 6.21 -20.46 15.66
N ALA A 351 6.16 -19.94 14.41
CA ALA A 351 5.62 -18.61 14.14
C ALA A 351 4.15 -18.49 14.53
N LYS A 352 3.83 -17.43 15.27
CA LYS A 352 2.45 -17.02 15.55
C LYS A 352 1.99 -16.05 14.44
N ILE A 353 0.73 -16.20 14.06
CA ILE A 353 0.09 -15.45 12.98
C ILE A 353 -1.11 -14.71 13.56
N ILE A 354 -1.11 -13.40 13.47
CA ILE A 354 -2.25 -12.58 13.86
C ILE A 354 -3.22 -12.51 12.67
N HIS A 355 -4.40 -13.08 12.86
CA HIS A 355 -5.45 -13.07 11.87
C HIS A 355 -6.49 -12.00 12.22
N THR A 356 -6.48 -10.89 11.48
CA THR A 356 -7.44 -9.82 11.68
C THR A 356 -8.76 -10.14 10.96
N THR A 357 -9.87 -10.02 11.68
CA THR A 357 -11.22 -10.28 11.17
C THR A 357 -12.14 -9.08 11.40
N ARG A 358 -13.18 -8.97 10.59
CA ARG A 358 -14.20 -7.93 10.66
C ARG A 358 -15.54 -8.48 10.12
N ALA A 359 -16.66 -7.85 10.49
CA ALA A 359 -17.97 -8.15 9.90
C ALA A 359 -17.89 -8.14 8.37
N ALA A 360 -18.38 -9.21 7.73
CA ALA A 360 -18.17 -9.47 6.30
C ALA A 360 -18.66 -8.34 5.40
N LEU A 361 -19.89 -7.86 5.63
CA LEU A 361 -20.48 -6.76 4.85
C LEU A 361 -19.71 -5.45 5.03
N ASP A 362 -19.33 -5.11 6.27
CA ASP A 362 -18.52 -3.91 6.55
C ASP A 362 -17.14 -3.99 5.90
N ASN A 363 -16.56 -5.19 5.87
CA ASN A 363 -15.26 -5.42 5.26
C ASN A 363 -15.32 -5.27 3.72
N CYS A 364 -16.30 -5.94 3.08
CA CYS A 364 -16.50 -5.84 1.63
C CYS A 364 -16.83 -4.40 1.19
N LEU A 365 -17.73 -3.73 1.93
CA LEU A 365 -18.07 -2.33 1.67
C LEU A 365 -16.85 -1.41 1.80
N ALA A 366 -16.02 -1.62 2.83
CA ALA A 366 -14.82 -0.82 3.05
C ALA A 366 -13.76 -0.99 1.94
N ILE A 367 -13.75 -2.12 1.26
CA ILE A 367 -12.92 -2.35 0.06
C ILE A 367 -13.53 -1.62 -1.13
N TYR A 368 -14.82 -1.78 -1.37
CA TYR A 368 -15.53 -1.18 -2.50
C TYR A 368 -15.47 0.35 -2.51
N PHE A 369 -15.30 0.98 -1.34
CA PHE A 369 -15.23 2.44 -1.18
C PHE A 369 -13.81 3.01 -1.31
N LEU A 370 -12.87 2.25 -1.84
CA LEU A 370 -11.48 2.69 -2.02
C LEU A 370 -11.05 2.61 -3.48
N ASP A 371 -10.25 3.60 -3.86
CA ASP A 371 -9.46 3.56 -5.09
C ASP A 371 -8.21 2.71 -4.82
N LEU A 372 -8.21 1.47 -5.31
CA LEU A 372 -7.15 0.49 -5.09
C LEU A 372 -6.39 0.21 -6.38
N ASP A 373 -5.17 -0.32 -6.22
CA ASP A 373 -4.33 -0.72 -7.35
C ASP A 373 -5.09 -1.66 -8.31
N PRO A 374 -5.04 -1.43 -9.63
CA PRO A 374 -5.69 -2.28 -10.63
C PRO A 374 -5.33 -3.77 -10.55
N GLY A 375 -4.17 -4.11 -9.96
CA GLY A 375 -3.79 -5.49 -9.66
C GLY A 375 -4.72 -6.18 -8.66
N MET A 376 -5.44 -5.41 -7.81
CA MET A 376 -6.52 -5.91 -6.94
C MET A 376 -7.84 -5.98 -7.73
N SER A 377 -7.86 -6.68 -8.84
CA SER A 377 -8.93 -6.67 -9.85
C SER A 377 -10.31 -7.09 -9.30
N TYR A 378 -10.39 -7.80 -8.19
CA TYR A 378 -11.64 -8.13 -7.50
C TYR A 378 -12.29 -6.92 -6.80
N ALA A 379 -11.52 -5.87 -6.51
CA ALA A 379 -11.95 -4.79 -5.61
C ALA A 379 -13.00 -3.82 -6.21
N THR A 380 -13.21 -3.87 -7.52
CA THR A 380 -14.09 -2.96 -8.26
C THR A 380 -15.52 -3.47 -8.48
N ASP A 381 -15.86 -4.63 -7.93
CA ASP A 381 -17.20 -5.23 -8.03
C ASP A 381 -17.58 -5.91 -6.71
N LEU A 382 -18.75 -5.61 -6.16
CA LEU A 382 -19.19 -6.16 -4.86
C LEU A 382 -19.28 -7.69 -4.86
N MET A 383 -19.73 -8.30 -5.95
CA MET A 383 -19.86 -9.75 -6.03
C MET A 383 -18.50 -10.44 -6.22
N ASP A 384 -17.54 -9.77 -6.85
CA ASP A 384 -16.15 -10.24 -6.93
C ASP A 384 -15.43 -10.10 -5.59
N ILE A 385 -15.68 -9.00 -4.86
CA ILE A 385 -15.20 -8.84 -3.47
C ILE A 385 -15.78 -9.96 -2.58
N GLY A 386 -17.08 -10.23 -2.68
CA GLY A 386 -17.75 -11.30 -1.94
C GLY A 386 -17.17 -12.68 -2.28
N HIS A 387 -16.91 -12.95 -3.55
CA HIS A 387 -16.29 -14.20 -4.01
C HIS A 387 -14.86 -14.37 -3.45
N TYR A 388 -14.06 -13.29 -3.51
CA TYR A 388 -12.71 -13.30 -2.94
C TYR A 388 -12.75 -13.47 -1.41
N TYR A 389 -13.71 -12.82 -0.73
CA TYR A 389 -13.93 -12.98 0.72
C TYR A 389 -14.26 -14.42 1.09
N ARG A 390 -15.14 -15.09 0.35
CA ARG A 390 -15.45 -16.52 0.58
C ARG A 390 -14.24 -17.40 0.34
N SER A 391 -13.48 -17.16 -0.72
CA SER A 391 -12.23 -17.88 -1.02
C SER A 391 -11.21 -17.72 0.11
N TYR A 392 -11.03 -16.50 0.61
CA TYR A 392 -10.20 -16.23 1.77
C TYR A 392 -10.66 -16.97 3.02
N ARG A 393 -11.95 -16.92 3.34
CA ARG A 393 -12.51 -17.60 4.52
C ARG A 393 -12.30 -19.11 4.44
N ARG A 394 -12.51 -19.71 3.28
CA ARG A 394 -12.29 -21.14 3.03
C ARG A 394 -10.83 -21.52 3.29
N LEU A 395 -9.88 -20.74 2.80
CA LEU A 395 -8.45 -21.00 3.03
C LEU A 395 -8.08 -20.79 4.51
N MET A 396 -8.60 -19.77 5.17
CA MET A 396 -8.34 -19.55 6.59
C MET A 396 -8.93 -20.63 7.48
N SER A 397 -10.08 -21.23 7.12
CA SER A 397 -10.63 -22.40 7.81
C SER A 397 -9.66 -23.57 7.73
N HIS A 398 -9.13 -23.86 6.54
CA HIS A 398 -8.11 -24.90 6.33
C HIS A 398 -6.84 -24.65 7.18
N TRP A 399 -6.32 -23.41 7.20
CA TRP A 399 -5.15 -23.10 8.03
C TRP A 399 -5.42 -23.22 9.52
N ARG A 400 -6.64 -22.92 9.97
CA ARG A 400 -7.03 -23.11 11.37
C ARG A 400 -7.13 -24.57 11.75
N GLU A 401 -7.56 -25.45 10.87
CA GLU A 401 -7.54 -26.90 11.10
C GLU A 401 -6.12 -27.42 11.29
N LEU A 402 -5.15 -26.91 10.51
CA LEU A 402 -3.76 -27.35 10.57
C LEU A 402 -2.95 -26.68 11.70
N TYR A 403 -3.17 -25.39 11.95
CA TYR A 403 -2.32 -24.55 12.80
C TYR A 403 -3.09 -23.71 13.82
N GLY A 404 -4.27 -24.17 14.24
CA GLY A 404 -5.17 -23.39 15.08
C GLY A 404 -4.54 -22.78 16.34
N ALA A 405 -3.62 -23.49 16.99
CA ALA A 405 -2.90 -23.01 18.17
C ALA A 405 -1.92 -21.84 17.87
N ASP A 406 -1.58 -21.62 16.61
CA ASP A 406 -0.62 -20.59 16.17
C ASP A 406 -1.31 -19.43 15.44
N ILE A 407 -2.61 -19.56 15.13
CA ILE A 407 -3.40 -18.51 14.49
C ILE A 407 -4.23 -17.79 15.55
N ILE A 408 -3.80 -16.59 15.90
CA ILE A 408 -4.39 -15.73 16.94
C ILE A 408 -5.37 -14.78 16.26
N GLU A 409 -6.65 -14.90 16.58
CA GLU A 409 -7.66 -13.99 16.02
C GLU A 409 -7.66 -12.64 16.75
N LEU A 410 -7.66 -11.55 15.99
CA LEU A 410 -7.95 -10.20 16.44
C LEU A 410 -9.17 -9.70 15.67
N ASN A 411 -10.34 -9.75 16.31
CA ASN A 411 -11.57 -9.23 15.71
C ASN A 411 -11.65 -7.71 15.86
N TYR A 412 -11.67 -6.98 14.74
CA TYR A 412 -11.73 -5.53 14.71
C TYR A 412 -12.94 -4.96 15.43
N ASP A 413 -14.13 -5.52 15.20
CA ASP A 413 -15.37 -5.00 15.77
C ASP A 413 -15.44 -5.20 17.29
N ALA A 414 -14.85 -6.28 17.80
CA ALA A 414 -14.69 -6.51 19.23
C ALA A 414 -13.60 -5.58 19.80
N TYR A 415 -12.47 -5.42 19.09
CA TYR A 415 -11.37 -4.59 19.56
C TYR A 415 -11.77 -3.11 19.73
N VAL A 416 -12.53 -2.54 18.78
CA VAL A 416 -12.97 -1.15 18.91
C VAL A 416 -14.02 -0.92 20.02
N ARG A 417 -14.72 -1.98 20.47
CA ARG A 417 -15.67 -1.92 21.59
C ARG A 417 -15.00 -2.14 22.95
N GLU A 418 -14.13 -3.13 23.02
CA GLU A 418 -13.49 -3.59 24.25
C GLU A 418 -11.99 -3.80 24.03
N PRO A 419 -11.21 -2.69 23.86
CA PRO A 419 -9.83 -2.78 23.41
C PRO A 419 -8.92 -3.63 24.30
N ALA A 420 -9.01 -3.51 25.62
CA ALA A 420 -8.15 -4.22 26.55
C ALA A 420 -8.42 -5.74 26.52
N SER A 421 -9.69 -6.14 26.53
CA SER A 421 -10.08 -7.56 26.56
C SER A 421 -9.68 -8.33 25.31
N VAL A 422 -9.53 -7.62 24.18
CA VAL A 422 -9.06 -8.22 22.91
C VAL A 422 -7.53 -8.15 22.77
N ALA A 423 -6.91 -7.06 23.20
CA ALA A 423 -5.47 -6.86 23.05
C ALA A 423 -4.63 -7.73 23.99
N GLU A 424 -4.98 -7.81 25.27
CA GLU A 424 -4.21 -8.55 26.29
C GLU A 424 -3.96 -10.01 25.91
N PRO A 425 -4.95 -10.81 25.47
CA PRO A 425 -4.71 -12.18 25.03
C PRO A 425 -3.76 -12.27 23.82
N VAL A 426 -3.78 -11.29 22.92
CA VAL A 426 -2.89 -11.25 21.74
C VAL A 426 -1.43 -11.09 22.20
N PHE A 427 -1.15 -10.15 23.11
CA PHE A 427 0.20 -9.99 23.68
C PHE A 427 0.66 -11.23 24.42
N GLY A 428 -0.18 -11.82 25.25
CA GLY A 428 0.11 -13.07 25.94
C GLY A 428 0.45 -14.23 25.01
N ALA A 429 -0.30 -14.40 23.92
CA ALA A 429 -0.07 -15.44 22.92
C ALA A 429 1.25 -15.24 22.12
N LEU A 430 1.72 -13.98 22.00
CA LEU A 430 3.00 -13.64 21.43
C LEU A 430 4.17 -13.73 22.43
N GLY A 431 3.89 -14.02 23.71
CA GLY A 431 4.89 -13.96 24.78
C GLY A 431 5.45 -12.55 24.98
N LEU A 432 4.59 -11.55 24.90
CA LEU A 432 4.87 -10.15 25.12
C LEU A 432 4.18 -9.66 26.41
N ASP A 433 4.83 -8.80 27.15
CA ASP A 433 4.22 -8.17 28.32
C ASP A 433 3.12 -7.21 27.87
N TRP A 434 1.99 -7.24 28.58
CA TRP A 434 0.88 -6.34 28.35
C TRP A 434 0.94 -5.10 29.25
N ASP A 435 0.68 -3.93 28.69
CA ASP A 435 0.51 -2.68 29.43
C ASP A 435 -0.67 -1.91 28.82
N PRO A 436 -1.70 -1.54 29.60
CA PRO A 436 -2.85 -0.77 29.11
C PRO A 436 -2.49 0.53 28.36
N LYS A 437 -1.31 1.11 28.62
CA LYS A 437 -0.82 2.30 27.89
C LYS A 437 -0.62 2.05 26.39
N PHE A 438 -0.49 0.78 25.94
CA PHE A 438 -0.37 0.43 24.51
C PHE A 438 -1.66 0.71 23.74
N LEU A 439 -2.78 0.94 24.41
CA LEU A 439 -4.03 1.38 23.80
C LEU A 439 -4.04 2.87 23.40
N ASP A 440 -3.04 3.65 23.84
CA ASP A 440 -2.91 5.05 23.45
C ASP A 440 -2.28 5.21 22.06
N HIS A 441 -3.12 5.11 21.04
CA HIS A 441 -2.71 5.25 19.65
C HIS A 441 -2.17 6.64 19.26
N SER A 442 -2.38 7.67 20.10
CA SER A 442 -1.85 9.02 19.87
C SER A 442 -0.31 9.09 19.92
N ARG A 443 0.31 8.07 20.51
CA ARG A 443 1.77 7.95 20.65
C ARG A 443 2.45 7.31 19.44
N ALA A 444 1.68 6.79 18.47
CA ALA A 444 2.24 6.16 17.28
C ALA A 444 2.95 7.21 16.40
N GLN A 445 4.28 7.24 16.44
CA GLN A 445 5.11 8.15 15.65
C GLN A 445 5.43 7.64 14.25
N ALA A 446 5.17 6.35 13.94
CA ALA A 446 5.49 5.76 12.66
C ALA A 446 4.61 6.34 11.54
N ALA A 447 5.23 6.65 10.40
CA ALA A 447 4.51 7.02 9.19
C ALA A 447 3.62 5.84 8.74
N VAL A 448 2.32 6.11 8.58
CA VAL A 448 1.34 5.11 8.14
C VAL A 448 1.10 5.30 6.65
N ARG A 449 1.66 4.41 5.84
CA ARG A 449 1.58 4.45 4.36
C ARG A 449 0.54 3.46 3.84
N THR A 450 -0.66 3.47 4.42
CA THR A 450 -1.77 2.60 4.00
C THR A 450 -3.03 3.43 3.78
N ALA A 451 -4.01 2.86 3.08
CA ALA A 451 -5.32 3.48 2.89
C ALA A 451 -6.09 3.78 4.21
N SER A 452 -5.52 3.39 5.36
CA SER A 452 -6.10 3.60 6.70
C SER A 452 -5.42 4.71 7.49
N VAL A 453 -4.59 5.55 6.86
CA VAL A 453 -3.72 6.55 7.54
C VAL A 453 -4.44 7.42 8.56
N TRP A 454 -5.64 7.89 8.26
CA TRP A 454 -6.43 8.72 9.18
C TRP A 454 -7.17 7.92 10.24
N GLN A 455 -7.69 6.76 9.83
CA GLN A 455 -8.53 5.91 10.68
C GLN A 455 -7.79 5.39 11.90
N VAL A 456 -6.50 5.12 11.78
CA VAL A 456 -5.67 4.55 12.85
C VAL A 456 -5.06 5.60 13.78
N ARG A 457 -5.19 6.89 13.45
CA ARG A 457 -4.68 8.01 14.26
C ARG A 457 -5.74 8.77 15.04
N GLU A 458 -7.00 8.55 14.69
CA GLU A 458 -8.11 9.02 15.49
C GLU A 458 -8.28 8.12 16.73
N PRO A 459 -8.80 8.64 17.85
CA PRO A 459 -9.19 7.79 18.97
C PRO A 459 -10.03 6.63 18.46
N LEU A 460 -9.94 5.45 19.07
CA LEU A 460 -10.71 4.29 18.66
C LEU A 460 -12.19 4.66 18.48
N TYR A 461 -12.67 4.70 17.25
CA TYR A 461 -14.04 5.08 16.94
C TYR A 461 -14.83 3.87 16.44
N GLN A 462 -16.07 3.78 16.86
CA GLN A 462 -16.95 2.66 16.51
C GLN A 462 -17.74 2.85 15.21
N SER A 463 -17.69 4.04 14.60
CA SER A 463 -18.53 4.38 13.43
C SER A 463 -18.21 3.58 12.17
N SER A 464 -17.06 2.92 12.10
CA SER A 464 -16.74 2.00 11.02
C SER A 464 -17.36 0.61 11.19
N SER A 465 -17.76 0.23 12.41
CA SER A 465 -18.44 -1.02 12.70
C SER A 465 -19.95 -0.84 12.51
N GLY A 466 -20.55 -1.68 11.69
CA GLY A 466 -21.98 -1.60 11.35
C GLY A 466 -22.33 -0.53 10.29
N ARG A 467 -21.34 0.04 9.60
CA ARG A 467 -21.57 1.03 8.52
C ARG A 467 -22.35 0.44 7.35
N SER A 468 -22.24 -0.85 7.09
CA SER A 468 -23.01 -1.56 6.06
C SER A 468 -24.52 -1.43 6.22
N ARG A 469 -25.02 -1.18 7.44
CA ARG A 469 -26.47 -0.94 7.70
C ARG A 469 -27.00 0.26 6.95
N ASN A 470 -26.20 1.29 6.72
CA ASN A 470 -26.58 2.49 5.96
C ASN A 470 -26.74 2.19 4.47
N TYR A 471 -26.28 1.04 4.01
CA TYR A 471 -26.26 0.58 2.63
C TYR A 471 -26.98 -0.76 2.44
N ALA A 472 -27.88 -1.13 3.37
CA ALA A 472 -28.52 -2.45 3.39
C ALA A 472 -29.22 -2.80 2.07
N ALA A 473 -29.91 -1.82 1.46
CA ALA A 473 -30.60 -2.02 0.18
C ALA A 473 -29.61 -2.35 -0.97
N GLN A 474 -28.46 -1.69 -1.00
CA GLN A 474 -27.45 -1.89 -2.04
C GLN A 474 -26.60 -3.14 -1.82
N LEU A 475 -26.58 -3.68 -0.61
CA LEU A 475 -25.80 -4.85 -0.22
C LEU A 475 -26.63 -6.13 -0.13
N ALA A 476 -27.93 -6.11 -0.42
CA ALA A 476 -28.81 -7.26 -0.25
C ALA A 476 -28.35 -8.52 -1.02
N ASP A 477 -27.91 -8.36 -2.26
CA ASP A 477 -27.40 -9.48 -3.08
C ASP A 477 -26.08 -10.02 -2.51
N LEU A 478 -25.19 -9.14 -2.05
CA LEU A 478 -23.94 -9.54 -1.40
C LEU A 478 -24.20 -10.24 -0.09
N GLU A 479 -25.13 -9.77 0.74
CA GLU A 479 -25.50 -10.39 2.00
C GLU A 479 -26.04 -11.81 1.76
N SER A 480 -26.97 -11.97 0.82
CA SER A 480 -27.47 -13.29 0.41
C SER A 480 -26.32 -14.20 -0.04
N TYR A 481 -25.43 -13.71 -0.90
CA TYR A 481 -24.28 -14.49 -1.40
C TYR A 481 -23.32 -14.91 -0.29
N LEU A 482 -23.09 -14.07 0.72
CA LEU A 482 -22.17 -14.38 1.82
C LEU A 482 -22.77 -15.34 2.87
N THR A 483 -24.11 -15.46 2.93
CA THR A 483 -24.82 -16.29 3.91
C THR A 483 -25.27 -17.64 3.39
N ASP A 484 -25.35 -17.85 2.06
CA ASP A 484 -25.82 -19.08 1.43
C ASP A 484 -24.78 -19.72 0.48
N PRO A 485 -24.22 -20.90 0.77
CA PRO A 485 -24.23 -21.59 2.07
C PRO A 485 -23.42 -20.83 3.13
N PRO A 486 -23.66 -21.09 4.43
CA PRO A 486 -22.93 -20.41 5.50
C PRO A 486 -21.42 -20.50 5.31
N LEU A 487 -20.72 -19.42 5.58
CA LEU A 487 -19.26 -19.42 5.65
C LEU A 487 -18.83 -20.26 6.86
N LEU A 488 -18.13 -21.36 6.60
CA LEU A 488 -17.59 -22.26 7.63
C LEU A 488 -16.60 -21.56 8.57
#